data_6337a8013f7b12f781c0dee079713ec9
#
_entry.id   6337a8013f7b12f781c0dee079713ec9
#
_cell.length_a   1.000
_cell.length_b   1.000
_cell.length_c   1.000
_cell.angle_alpha   90.00
_cell.angle_beta   90.00
_cell.angle_gamma   90.00
#
_symmetry.space_group_name_H-M   'P 1'
#
loop_
_entity.id
_entity.type
_entity.pdbx_description
1 polymer ?
#
loop_
_entity_poly.entity_id
_entity_poly.type
_entity_poly.pdbx_seq_one_letter_code
_entity_poly.pdbx_strand_id
1 'polypeptide(L)'
;MNRLKRLLFVPLVCFLNSVMAQTLVPEGTWIAPSDENIQYIGRISFQNPDAPAFTYPGVQINARFEGTSLRMKAKPMSGYFMVQIDGCTPYKVSFNAPKDSIVTLATALRNESHEVRIMYAIEGYKRLPEFRGFGLDEGCKLLPPPVMPTRKIEFIGDSMTCGYGVEATDEKEKFADETEN
;
A
#
# COMPACT_ATOMS: atom_id res chain seq x y z
N MET A 1 50.12 44.27 -45.98
CA MET A 1 49.57 44.80 -44.70
C MET A 1 48.39 43.94 -44.30
N ASN A 2 48.64 42.79 -43.64
CA ASN A 2 47.61 41.79 -43.27
C ASN A 2 47.25 41.99 -41.81
N ARG A 3 45.99 42.37 -41.56
CA ARG A 3 45.45 42.38 -40.19
C ARG A 3 44.87 41.00 -39.85
N LEU A 4 45.55 40.30 -38.94
CA LEU A 4 45.11 39.02 -38.39
C LEU A 4 44.01 39.27 -37.36
N LYS A 5 42.76 38.85 -37.69
CA LYS A 5 41.66 38.86 -36.72
C LYS A 5 41.79 37.70 -35.77
N ARG A 6 42.09 37.98 -34.48
CA ARG A 6 42.06 36.98 -33.41
C ARG A 6 40.60 36.68 -33.07
N LEU A 7 40.17 35.45 -33.35
CA LEU A 7 38.89 34.87 -32.84
C LEU A 7 39.10 34.52 -31.37
N LEU A 8 38.38 35.19 -30.48
CA LEU A 8 38.28 34.78 -29.08
C LEU A 8 37.30 33.60 -29.01
N PHE A 9 37.81 32.43 -28.67
CA PHE A 9 37.01 31.24 -28.33
C PHE A 9 36.63 31.34 -26.86
N VAL A 10 35.34 31.60 -26.55
CA VAL A 10 34.78 31.55 -25.21
C VAL A 10 34.27 30.15 -25.00
N PRO A 11 34.81 29.33 -24.08
CA PRO A 11 34.25 28.03 -23.79
C PRO A 11 32.93 28.21 -23.04
N LEU A 12 31.84 27.75 -23.65
CA LEU A 12 30.53 27.62 -23.04
C LEU A 12 30.61 26.45 -22.00
N VAL A 13 30.79 26.82 -20.74
CA VAL A 13 30.71 25.86 -19.64
C VAL A 13 29.25 25.55 -19.37
N CYS A 14 28.75 24.43 -19.91
CA CYS A 14 27.46 23.87 -19.54
C CYS A 14 27.54 23.34 -18.10
N PHE A 15 27.01 24.09 -17.15
CA PHE A 15 26.69 23.57 -15.83
C PHE A 15 25.54 22.56 -15.96
N LEU A 16 25.86 21.27 -15.97
CA LEU A 16 24.89 20.21 -15.76
C LEU A 16 24.45 20.29 -14.28
N ASN A 17 23.35 20.98 -14.03
CA ASN A 17 22.63 20.83 -12.77
C ASN A 17 22.06 19.42 -12.71
N SER A 18 22.78 18.51 -12.04
CA SER A 18 22.22 17.23 -11.63
C SER A 18 21.11 17.50 -10.62
N VAL A 19 19.87 17.57 -11.11
CA VAL A 19 18.69 17.52 -10.25
C VAL A 19 18.66 16.12 -9.65
N MET A 20 19.15 16.00 -8.44
CA MET A 20 18.91 14.83 -7.62
C MET A 20 17.39 14.71 -7.47
N ALA A 21 16.81 13.69 -8.09
CA ALA A 21 15.44 13.31 -7.83
C ALA A 21 15.35 12.86 -6.36
N GLN A 22 15.08 13.82 -5.48
CA GLN A 22 14.65 13.49 -4.13
C GLN A 22 13.34 12.76 -4.29
N THR A 23 13.28 11.52 -3.83
CA THR A 23 12.03 10.81 -3.61
C THR A 23 11.27 11.61 -2.55
N LEU A 24 10.45 12.55 -3.00
CA LEU A 24 9.56 13.31 -2.14
C LEU A 24 8.63 12.28 -1.49
N VAL A 25 8.76 12.08 -0.18
CA VAL A 25 7.70 11.44 0.59
C VAL A 25 6.47 12.29 0.35
N PRO A 26 5.38 11.73 -0.18
CA PRO A 26 4.21 12.54 -0.50
C PRO A 26 3.78 13.34 0.72
N GLU A 27 3.61 14.65 0.55
CA GLU A 27 3.05 15.51 1.59
C GLU A 27 1.68 14.99 2.00
N GLY A 28 1.37 15.06 3.30
CA GLY A 28 0.09 14.60 3.83
C GLY A 28 0.22 14.16 5.30
N THR A 29 -0.91 13.82 5.86
CA THR A 29 -1.01 13.36 7.25
C THR A 29 -0.78 11.84 7.30
N TRP A 30 0.20 11.40 8.09
CA TRP A 30 0.44 9.98 8.35
C TRP A 30 -0.23 9.53 9.64
N ILE A 31 -1.03 8.47 9.54
CA ILE A 31 -1.77 7.87 10.63
C ILE A 31 -1.04 6.60 11.06
N ALA A 32 -0.71 6.52 12.34
CA ALA A 32 -0.04 5.35 12.91
C ALA A 32 -0.97 4.13 12.95
N PRO A 33 -0.42 2.90 12.88
CA PRO A 33 -1.21 1.68 13.02
C PRO A 33 -1.97 1.57 14.34
N SER A 34 -1.49 2.23 15.39
CA SER A 34 -2.10 2.26 16.71
C SER A 34 -3.28 3.24 16.86
N ASP A 35 -3.69 3.93 15.79
CA ASP A 35 -4.86 4.83 15.83
C ASP A 35 -6.13 4.04 16.15
N GLU A 36 -6.92 4.53 17.11
CA GLU A 36 -8.15 3.89 17.59
C GLU A 36 -9.25 3.75 16.54
N ASN A 37 -9.17 4.51 15.45
CA ASN A 37 -10.11 4.48 14.34
C ASN A 37 -9.75 3.43 13.28
N ILE A 38 -8.68 2.65 13.48
CA ILE A 38 -8.35 1.51 12.64
C ILE A 38 -8.92 0.24 13.25
N GLN A 39 -9.75 -0.46 12.48
CA GLN A 39 -10.29 -1.75 12.87
C GLN A 39 -9.46 -2.89 12.30
N TYR A 40 -9.12 -3.84 13.14
CA TYR A 40 -8.40 -5.04 12.78
C TYR A 40 -9.27 -6.28 12.96
N ILE A 41 -9.28 -7.17 11.95
CA ILE A 41 -10.04 -8.44 11.99
C ILE A 41 -9.08 -9.58 11.64
N GLY A 42 -9.13 -10.66 12.40
CA GLY A 42 -8.30 -11.85 12.18
C GLY A 42 -7.14 -11.98 13.16
N ARG A 43 -6.17 -12.83 12.84
CA ARG A 43 -5.01 -13.12 13.70
C ARG A 43 -3.89 -12.13 13.41
N ILE A 44 -3.71 -11.19 14.30
CA ILE A 44 -2.73 -10.10 14.18
C ILE A 44 -1.91 -10.05 15.46
N SER A 45 -0.60 -9.91 15.31
CA SER A 45 0.34 -9.67 16.41
C SER A 45 0.54 -8.18 16.61
N PHE A 46 0.24 -7.69 17.80
CA PHE A 46 0.48 -6.33 18.25
C PHE A 46 1.69 -6.22 19.18
N GLN A 47 2.66 -7.13 19.09
CA GLN A 47 3.91 -7.04 19.85
C GLN A 47 4.65 -5.74 19.56
N ASN A 48 4.57 -5.27 18.32
CA ASN A 48 4.96 -3.92 17.93
C ASN A 48 3.70 -3.15 17.49
N PRO A 49 3.17 -2.22 18.28
CA PRO A 49 1.96 -1.48 17.93
C PRO A 49 2.14 -0.56 16.71
N ASP A 50 3.38 -0.17 16.39
CA ASP A 50 3.69 0.65 15.22
C ASP A 50 3.88 -0.17 13.92
N ALA A 51 3.86 -1.49 14.05
CA ALA A 51 4.00 -2.43 12.93
C ALA A 51 3.29 -3.76 13.23
N PRO A 52 1.94 -3.77 13.41
CA PRO A 52 1.20 -5.00 13.60
C PRO A 52 1.46 -5.96 12.44
N ALA A 53 1.75 -7.22 12.80
CA ALA A 53 2.19 -8.24 11.87
C ALA A 53 1.17 -9.39 11.78
N PHE A 54 1.09 -10.03 10.63
CA PHE A 54 0.15 -11.12 10.37
C PHE A 54 0.71 -12.05 9.27
N THR A 55 0.13 -13.24 9.13
CA THR A 55 0.57 -14.20 8.11
C THR A 55 -0.59 -14.93 7.44
N TYR A 56 -1.79 -14.82 8.00
CA TYR A 56 -2.95 -15.53 7.47
C TYR A 56 -3.67 -14.68 6.43
N PRO A 57 -4.08 -15.25 5.29
CA PRO A 57 -4.99 -14.59 4.36
C PRO A 57 -6.33 -14.31 5.04
N GLY A 58 -7.06 -13.32 4.53
CA GLY A 58 -8.32 -12.90 5.13
C GLY A 58 -8.20 -11.99 6.36
N VAL A 59 -6.99 -11.70 6.85
CA VAL A 59 -6.79 -10.62 7.83
C VAL A 59 -7.24 -9.30 7.21
N GLN A 60 -8.03 -8.51 7.95
CA GLN A 60 -8.56 -7.25 7.47
C GLN A 60 -8.06 -6.06 8.30
N ILE A 61 -7.88 -4.95 7.59
CA ILE A 61 -7.56 -3.64 8.14
C ILE A 61 -8.58 -2.67 7.53
N ASN A 62 -9.48 -2.17 8.36
CA ASN A 62 -10.59 -1.32 7.92
C ASN A 62 -10.50 0.06 8.57
N ALA A 63 -10.89 1.09 7.85
CA ALA A 63 -10.97 2.45 8.37
C ALA A 63 -12.02 3.28 7.63
N ARG A 64 -12.43 4.38 8.24
CA ARG A 64 -13.12 5.48 7.56
C ARG A 64 -12.21 6.69 7.58
N PHE A 65 -12.18 7.43 6.49
CA PHE A 65 -11.30 8.58 6.34
C PHE A 65 -11.96 9.72 5.59
N GLU A 66 -11.46 10.93 5.76
CA GLU A 66 -11.80 12.11 4.96
C GLU A 66 -10.72 12.37 3.92
N GLY A 67 -11.07 12.98 2.80
CA GLY A 67 -10.14 13.46 1.80
C GLY A 67 -10.36 12.88 0.42
N THR A 68 -9.40 13.13 -0.47
CA THR A 68 -9.48 12.77 -1.90
C THR A 68 -8.52 11.66 -2.28
N SER A 69 -7.63 11.26 -1.35
CA SER A 69 -6.63 10.23 -1.57
C SER A 69 -6.38 9.37 -0.33
N LEU A 70 -5.94 8.13 -0.57
CA LEU A 70 -5.52 7.22 0.47
C LEU A 70 -4.25 6.49 0.04
N ARG A 71 -3.28 6.43 0.92
CA ARG A 71 -2.05 5.66 0.77
C ARG A 71 -1.92 4.68 1.93
N MET A 72 -1.29 3.56 1.68
CA MET A 72 -0.95 2.57 2.70
C MET A 72 0.56 2.40 2.76
N LYS A 73 1.08 2.34 3.97
CA LYS A 73 2.45 1.95 4.24
C LYS A 73 2.46 0.55 4.82
N ALA A 74 3.30 -0.32 4.27
CA ALA A 74 3.53 -1.67 4.76
C ALA A 74 5.02 -2.00 4.66
N LYS A 75 5.45 -3.10 5.26
CA LYS A 75 6.80 -3.62 5.08
C LYS A 75 7.01 -3.98 3.61
N PRO A 76 8.17 -3.64 3.00
CA PRO A 76 8.51 -4.13 1.68
C PRO A 76 8.44 -5.66 1.59
N MET A 77 8.07 -6.19 0.45
CA MET A 77 7.90 -7.63 0.22
C MET A 77 6.78 -8.28 1.04
N SER A 78 5.79 -7.51 1.49
CA SER A 78 4.62 -8.03 2.21
C SER A 78 3.66 -8.86 1.35
N GLY A 79 3.76 -8.78 0.03
CA GLY A 79 2.87 -9.53 -0.87
C GLY A 79 1.68 -8.70 -1.37
N TYR A 80 0.50 -9.31 -1.39
CA TYR A 80 -0.69 -8.75 -2.02
C TYR A 80 -1.82 -8.49 -1.04
N PHE A 81 -2.56 -7.43 -1.32
CA PHE A 81 -3.76 -7.05 -0.56
C PHE A 81 -4.92 -6.76 -1.53
N MET A 82 -6.11 -7.21 -1.18
CA MET A 82 -7.35 -6.77 -1.81
C MET A 82 -7.84 -5.50 -1.13
N VAL A 83 -8.16 -4.50 -1.91
CA VAL A 83 -8.62 -3.18 -1.43
C VAL A 83 -10.01 -2.90 -1.99
N GLN A 84 -10.91 -2.49 -1.13
CA GLN A 84 -12.25 -2.03 -1.48
C GLN A 84 -12.49 -0.65 -0.90
N ILE A 85 -12.86 0.31 -1.74
CA ILE A 85 -13.28 1.66 -1.33
C ILE A 85 -14.78 1.78 -1.55
N ASP A 86 -15.52 2.25 -0.53
CA ASP A 86 -16.96 2.56 -0.57
C ASP A 86 -17.83 1.41 -1.10
N GLY A 87 -17.43 0.17 -0.84
CA GLY A 87 -18.17 -1.00 -1.32
C GLY A 87 -18.08 -1.24 -2.83
N CYS A 88 -17.25 -0.50 -3.57
CA CYS A 88 -16.98 -0.75 -4.99
C CYS A 88 -16.29 -2.09 -5.22
N THR A 89 -16.09 -2.48 -6.47
CA THR A 89 -15.39 -3.72 -6.83
C THR A 89 -13.99 -3.72 -6.22
N PRO A 90 -13.62 -4.76 -5.46
CA PRO A 90 -12.27 -4.88 -4.91
C PRO A 90 -11.21 -4.97 -6.01
N TYR A 91 -10.01 -4.49 -5.71
CA TYR A 91 -8.86 -4.59 -6.60
C TYR A 91 -7.60 -4.97 -5.81
N LYS A 92 -6.68 -5.66 -6.47
CA LYS A 92 -5.44 -6.15 -5.87
C LYS A 92 -4.34 -5.09 -5.93
N VAL A 93 -3.63 -4.90 -4.82
CA VAL A 93 -2.43 -4.06 -4.73
C VAL A 93 -1.23 -4.88 -4.28
N SER A 94 -0.03 -4.50 -4.73
CA SER A 94 1.21 -5.22 -4.49
C SER A 94 2.18 -4.41 -3.64
N PHE A 95 2.77 -5.08 -2.64
CA PHE A 95 3.91 -4.60 -1.85
C PHE A 95 5.15 -5.47 -2.09
N ASN A 96 5.34 -5.95 -3.32
CA ASN A 96 6.44 -6.87 -3.67
C ASN A 96 7.74 -6.17 -4.06
N ALA A 97 7.75 -4.84 -4.19
CA ALA A 97 8.99 -4.12 -4.46
C ALA A 97 9.87 -4.07 -3.19
N PRO A 98 11.18 -4.36 -3.32
CA PRO A 98 12.07 -4.40 -2.16
C PRO A 98 12.30 -3.05 -1.48
N LYS A 99 12.06 -1.95 -2.20
CA LYS A 99 12.32 -0.58 -1.71
C LYS A 99 11.04 0.20 -1.41
N ASP A 100 9.93 -0.14 -2.05
CA ASP A 100 8.70 0.62 -1.92
C ASP A 100 7.89 0.08 -0.74
N SER A 101 7.70 0.94 0.24
CA SER A 101 6.88 0.64 1.41
C SER A 101 5.55 1.39 1.41
N ILE A 102 5.31 2.24 0.41
CA ILE A 102 4.12 3.09 0.30
C ILE A 102 3.46 2.83 -1.06
N VAL A 103 2.17 2.49 -1.01
CA VAL A 103 1.34 2.29 -2.20
C VAL A 103 0.15 3.22 -2.11
N THR A 104 -0.17 3.91 -3.21
CA THR A 104 -1.39 4.69 -3.33
C THR A 104 -2.55 3.74 -3.58
N LEU A 105 -3.52 3.76 -2.66
CA LEU A 105 -4.73 2.94 -2.77
C LEU A 105 -5.81 3.64 -3.58
N ALA A 106 -5.99 4.93 -3.39
CA ALA A 106 -6.99 5.71 -4.11
C ALA A 106 -6.52 7.14 -4.35
N THR A 107 -7.00 7.74 -5.43
CA THR A 107 -6.80 9.17 -5.77
C THR A 107 -8.05 9.70 -6.45
N ALA A 108 -8.17 11.03 -6.46
CA ALA A 108 -9.28 11.73 -7.12
C ALA A 108 -10.67 11.28 -6.63
N LEU A 109 -10.76 10.86 -5.38
CA LEU A 109 -12.04 10.66 -4.72
C LEU A 109 -12.74 12.01 -4.51
N ARG A 110 -14.03 11.98 -4.22
CA ARG A 110 -14.72 13.20 -3.77
C ARG A 110 -14.15 13.63 -2.43
N ASN A 111 -14.17 14.91 -2.14
CA ASN A 111 -13.75 15.40 -0.81
C ASN A 111 -14.87 15.20 0.21
N GLU A 112 -15.02 13.96 0.66
CA GLU A 112 -16.04 13.52 1.62
C GLU A 112 -15.50 12.37 2.47
N SER A 113 -16.38 11.73 3.23
CA SER A 113 -16.07 10.55 4.03
C SER A 113 -16.10 9.30 3.19
N HIS A 114 -15.07 8.45 3.29
CA HIS A 114 -14.91 7.19 2.59
C HIS A 114 -14.68 6.04 3.54
N GLU A 115 -15.06 4.83 3.13
CA GLU A 115 -14.70 3.59 3.82
C GLU A 115 -13.66 2.82 3.02
N VAL A 116 -12.63 2.33 3.70
CA VAL A 116 -11.66 1.40 3.14
C VAL A 116 -11.73 0.07 3.87
N ARG A 117 -11.75 -1.02 3.10
CA ARG A 117 -11.54 -2.38 3.56
C ARG A 117 -10.34 -2.96 2.85
N ILE A 118 -9.38 -3.42 3.61
CA ILE A 118 -8.15 -4.01 3.08
C ILE A 118 -8.08 -5.42 3.64
N MET A 119 -7.90 -6.40 2.76
CA MET A 119 -7.77 -7.80 3.13
C MET A 119 -6.42 -8.33 2.64
N TYR A 120 -5.68 -9.00 3.51
CA TYR A 120 -4.48 -9.69 3.10
C TYR A 120 -4.84 -10.90 2.24
N ALA A 121 -4.27 -10.97 1.03
CA ALA A 121 -4.76 -11.86 -0.02
C ALA A 121 -4.03 -13.21 -0.09
N ILE A 122 -2.83 -13.33 0.47
CA ILE A 122 -1.96 -14.50 0.27
C ILE A 122 -1.49 -15.12 1.58
N GLU A 123 -0.91 -16.32 1.51
CA GLU A 123 -0.23 -16.96 2.64
C GLU A 123 1.11 -16.27 2.93
N GLY A 124 1.15 -15.49 4.02
CA GLY A 124 2.28 -14.61 4.34
C GLY A 124 3.40 -15.22 5.18
N TYR A 125 3.41 -16.53 5.44
CA TYR A 125 4.30 -17.16 6.41
C TYR A 125 5.81 -16.96 6.15
N LYS A 126 6.21 -16.80 4.88
CA LYS A 126 7.59 -16.48 4.49
C LYS A 126 7.87 -14.97 4.43
N ARG A 127 6.84 -14.16 4.30
CA ARG A 127 6.94 -12.71 4.09
C ARG A 127 6.86 -11.92 5.38
N LEU A 128 6.12 -12.43 6.36
CA LEU A 128 5.85 -11.75 7.64
C LEU A 128 5.42 -10.29 7.38
N PRO A 129 4.29 -10.09 6.71
CA PRO A 129 3.79 -8.75 6.39
C PRO A 129 3.52 -7.93 7.65
N GLU A 130 3.77 -6.63 7.55
CA GLU A 130 3.52 -5.66 8.61
C GLU A 130 2.76 -4.47 8.01
N PHE A 131 1.70 -4.07 8.67
CA PHE A 131 1.04 -2.81 8.37
C PHE A 131 1.75 -1.68 9.13
N ARG A 132 2.00 -0.54 8.46
CA ARG A 132 2.76 0.58 9.02
C ARG A 132 2.02 1.91 8.94
N GLY A 133 0.72 1.87 8.67
CA GLY A 133 -0.16 3.02 8.72
C GLY A 133 -0.73 3.48 7.40
N PHE A 134 -1.55 4.52 7.48
CA PHE A 134 -2.18 5.19 6.34
C PHE A 134 -1.60 6.57 6.11
N GLY A 135 -1.58 7.00 4.85
CA GLY A 135 -1.31 8.37 4.45
C GLY A 135 -2.57 8.99 3.85
N LEU A 136 -2.96 10.13 4.38
CA LEU A 136 -4.10 10.93 3.94
C LEU A 136 -3.63 12.25 3.32
N ASP A 137 -4.55 12.99 2.73
CA ASP A 137 -4.32 14.37 2.34
C ASP A 137 -3.98 15.23 3.57
N GLU A 138 -3.27 16.33 3.36
CA GLU A 138 -2.87 17.22 4.45
C GLU A 138 -4.10 17.72 5.25
N GLY A 139 -4.03 17.61 6.56
CA GLY A 139 -5.11 18.03 7.48
C GLY A 139 -6.29 17.07 7.54
N CYS A 140 -6.34 16.01 6.73
CA CYS A 140 -7.37 14.98 6.82
C CYS A 140 -7.08 13.99 7.95
N LYS A 141 -8.12 13.29 8.41
CA LYS A 141 -8.08 12.38 9.55
C LYS A 141 -8.88 11.11 9.30
N LEU A 142 -8.65 10.10 10.13
CA LEU A 142 -9.57 8.99 10.24
C LEU A 142 -10.82 9.42 11.02
N LEU A 143 -11.92 8.79 10.71
CA LEU A 143 -13.21 8.92 11.37
C LEU A 143 -13.49 7.68 12.22
N PRO A 144 -14.40 7.76 13.20
CA PRO A 144 -14.83 6.57 13.93
C PRO A 144 -15.19 5.44 12.97
N PRO A 145 -14.68 4.22 13.22
CA PRO A 145 -14.85 3.11 12.30
C PRO A 145 -16.32 2.67 12.22
N PRO A 146 -16.72 1.96 11.16
CA PRO A 146 -18.06 1.39 11.07
C PRO A 146 -18.30 0.38 12.19
N VAL A 147 -19.58 0.21 12.57
CA VAL A 147 -19.97 -0.77 13.58
C VAL A 147 -19.63 -2.18 13.08
N MET A 148 -18.88 -2.92 13.89
CA MET A 148 -18.53 -4.30 13.58
C MET A 148 -19.78 -5.21 13.62
N PRO A 149 -19.94 -6.13 12.65
CA PRO A 149 -20.94 -7.18 12.73
C PRO A 149 -20.76 -8.00 14.02
N THR A 150 -21.87 -8.35 14.65
CA THR A 150 -21.87 -9.16 15.89
C THR A 150 -21.52 -10.61 15.64
N ARG A 151 -21.84 -11.13 14.43
CA ARG A 151 -21.49 -12.50 14.03
C ARG A 151 -20.07 -12.55 13.47
N LYS A 152 -19.31 -13.55 13.91
CA LYS A 152 -17.97 -13.83 13.41
C LYS A 152 -17.94 -15.24 12.81
N ILE A 153 -17.28 -15.40 11.68
CA ILE A 153 -17.04 -16.68 11.03
C ILE A 153 -15.52 -16.83 10.91
N GLU A 154 -15.01 -17.96 11.36
CA GLU A 154 -13.61 -18.35 11.17
C GLU A 154 -13.56 -19.54 10.21
N PHE A 155 -12.77 -19.42 9.14
CA PHE A 155 -12.51 -20.50 8.19
C PHE A 155 -11.21 -21.18 8.61
N ILE A 156 -11.27 -22.48 8.83
CA ILE A 156 -10.10 -23.31 9.19
C ILE A 156 -9.91 -24.29 8.04
N GLY A 157 -8.75 -24.22 7.39
CA GLY A 157 -8.43 -25.07 6.24
C GLY A 157 -6.98 -24.92 5.82
N ASP A 158 -6.69 -25.40 4.65
CA ASP A 158 -5.37 -25.40 4.02
C ASP A 158 -5.28 -24.40 2.84
N SER A 159 -4.33 -24.60 1.95
CA SER A 159 -4.10 -23.78 0.77
C SER A 159 -5.33 -23.65 -0.14
N MET A 160 -6.20 -24.64 -0.20
CA MET A 160 -7.45 -24.56 -0.99
C MET A 160 -8.42 -23.55 -0.39
N THR A 161 -8.51 -23.51 0.94
CA THR A 161 -9.34 -22.55 1.67
C THR A 161 -8.83 -21.12 1.51
N CYS A 162 -7.51 -20.96 1.34
CA CYS A 162 -6.87 -19.67 1.08
C CYS A 162 -7.02 -19.17 -0.36
N GLY A 163 -7.55 -19.99 -1.27
CA GLY A 163 -7.63 -19.62 -2.70
C GLY A 163 -6.32 -19.84 -3.46
N TYR A 164 -5.49 -20.79 -3.03
CA TYR A 164 -4.20 -21.10 -3.66
C TYR A 164 -4.34 -21.38 -5.14
N GLY A 165 -3.78 -20.50 -5.99
CA GLY A 165 -3.82 -20.62 -7.45
C GLY A 165 -5.19 -20.36 -8.08
N VAL A 166 -6.16 -19.79 -7.37
CA VAL A 166 -7.54 -19.61 -7.87
C VAL A 166 -7.62 -18.66 -9.06
N GLU A 167 -6.67 -17.76 -9.20
CA GLU A 167 -6.57 -16.83 -10.33
C GLU A 167 -5.68 -17.34 -11.47
N ALA A 168 -5.13 -18.57 -11.36
CA ALA A 168 -4.36 -19.17 -12.46
C ALA A 168 -5.25 -19.36 -13.71
N THR A 169 -4.69 -19.02 -14.86
CA THR A 169 -5.40 -19.09 -16.16
C THR A 169 -5.16 -20.38 -16.92
N ASP A 170 -4.15 -21.15 -16.52
CA ASP A 170 -3.76 -22.43 -17.10
C ASP A 170 -3.49 -23.45 -15.98
N GLU A 171 -4.01 -24.67 -16.11
CA GLU A 171 -3.79 -25.78 -15.16
C GLU A 171 -2.30 -26.16 -14.99
N LYS A 172 -1.44 -25.81 -15.95
CA LYS A 172 0.01 -26.05 -15.94
C LYS A 172 0.81 -24.86 -15.43
N GLU A 173 0.14 -23.75 -15.10
CA GLU A 173 0.79 -22.59 -14.57
C GLU A 173 1.44 -22.94 -13.22
N LYS A 174 2.69 -22.52 -13.06
CA LYS A 174 3.38 -22.68 -11.77
C LYS A 174 2.76 -21.72 -10.78
N PHE A 175 2.59 -22.20 -9.55
CA PHE A 175 2.13 -21.36 -8.47
C PHE A 175 2.97 -20.07 -8.35
N ALA A 176 2.27 -18.97 -8.23
CA ALA A 176 2.83 -17.66 -7.94
C ALA A 176 1.89 -16.92 -6.97
N ASP A 177 2.47 -16.13 -6.07
CA ASP A 177 1.67 -15.37 -5.07
C ASP A 177 0.65 -14.41 -5.73
N GLU A 178 0.91 -13.95 -6.95
CA GLU A 178 0.00 -13.09 -7.70
C GLU A 178 -1.28 -13.79 -8.17
N THR A 179 -1.27 -15.13 -8.25
CA THR A 179 -2.44 -15.94 -8.64
C THR A 179 -3.18 -16.54 -7.45
N GLU A 180 -2.72 -16.25 -6.23
CA GLU A 180 -3.40 -16.54 -4.98
C GLU A 180 -4.35 -15.38 -4.63
N ASN A 181 -5.54 -15.67 -4.09
CA ASN A 181 -6.51 -14.65 -3.73
C ASN A 181 -6.99 -14.85 -2.30
#